data_08853b7d9ad9efe5916240d626c97b21
#
_entry.id   08853b7d9ad9efe5916240d626c97b21
#
_cell.length_a   1.000
_cell.length_b   1.000
_cell.length_c   1.000
_cell.angle_alpha   90.00
_cell.angle_beta   90.00
_cell.angle_gamma   90.00
#
_symmetry.space_group_name_H-M   'P 1'
#
loop_
_entity.id
_entity.type
_entity.pdbx_description
1 polymer ?
#
loop_
_entity_poly.entity_id
_entity_poly.type
_entity_poly.pdbx_seq_one_letter_code
_entity_poly.pdbx_strand_id
1 'polypeptide(L)'
;MELAELTVRGFTEEIASASPAPGGGSAAALAGAVGAALTAMVSGLTLGRKKYEAVQELALRAQAQADALRKRLLAAMEQDTQTFLQVSAAYAMPKQTPEEKQARSSAIEQGLKACTQPPLAVMQLCAEGLELLESLLGKTNATAASDFGVACLSLRAGMQGAWLNVCINTGSLHDTVFAAGARAAGQKLLDTGLPRADRCYAEMLAACSEK
;
A
#
# COMPACT_ATOMS: atom_id res chain seq x y z
N MET A 1 -8.91 -19.42 -1.25
CA MET A 1 -7.45 -19.31 -1.42
C MET A 1 -7.13 -17.85 -1.18
N GLU A 2 -6.15 -17.55 -0.37
CA GLU A 2 -5.71 -16.17 -0.13
C GLU A 2 -5.00 -15.64 -1.39
N LEU A 3 -5.17 -14.36 -1.70
CA LEU A 3 -4.52 -13.75 -2.87
C LEU A 3 -2.99 -13.83 -2.79
N ALA A 4 -2.46 -13.76 -1.57
CA ALA A 4 -1.03 -13.88 -1.30
C ALA A 4 -0.44 -15.28 -1.59
N GLU A 5 -1.28 -16.31 -1.68
CA GLU A 5 -0.90 -17.68 -2.01
C GLU A 5 -0.91 -17.96 -3.53
N LEU A 6 -1.45 -17.04 -4.31
CA LEU A 6 -1.43 -17.15 -5.76
C LEU A 6 -0.01 -17.00 -6.31
N THR A 7 0.28 -17.71 -7.40
CA THR A 7 1.47 -17.39 -8.19
C THR A 7 1.35 -15.98 -8.77
N VAL A 8 2.47 -15.35 -9.12
CA VAL A 8 2.46 -14.04 -9.81
C VAL A 8 1.57 -14.08 -11.05
N ARG A 9 1.63 -15.18 -11.82
CA ARG A 9 0.77 -15.38 -12.98
C ARG A 9 -0.71 -15.44 -12.56
N GLY A 10 -1.05 -16.27 -11.59
CA GLY A 10 -2.43 -16.42 -11.13
C GLY A 10 -3.02 -15.11 -10.60
N PHE A 11 -2.27 -14.34 -9.81
CA PHE A 11 -2.71 -13.03 -9.34
C PHE A 11 -2.97 -12.06 -10.50
N THR A 12 -2.07 -12.02 -11.49
CA THR A 12 -2.26 -11.12 -12.65
C THR A 12 -3.41 -11.55 -13.56
N GLU A 13 -3.68 -12.86 -13.67
CA GLU A 13 -4.85 -13.40 -14.37
C GLU A 13 -6.16 -13.02 -13.66
N GLU A 14 -6.20 -13.10 -12.31
CA GLU A 14 -7.36 -12.64 -11.53
C GLU A 14 -7.63 -11.14 -11.71
N ILE A 15 -6.61 -10.29 -11.62
CA ILE A 15 -6.72 -8.84 -11.88
C ILE A 15 -7.21 -8.54 -13.31
N ALA A 16 -6.78 -9.33 -14.30
CA ALA A 16 -7.15 -9.15 -15.71
C ALA A 16 -8.56 -9.68 -16.03
N SER A 17 -9.18 -10.40 -15.11
CA SER A 17 -10.50 -10.98 -15.31
C SER A 17 -11.61 -9.91 -15.28
N ALA A 18 -12.83 -10.29 -15.65
CA ALA A 18 -14.01 -9.45 -15.49
C ALA A 18 -14.60 -9.50 -14.06
N SER A 19 -13.92 -10.14 -13.13
CA SER A 19 -14.32 -10.18 -11.71
C SER A 19 -14.22 -8.78 -11.10
N PRO A 20 -15.17 -8.36 -10.26
CA PRO A 20 -15.11 -7.07 -9.61
C PRO A 20 -14.03 -6.95 -8.53
N ALA A 21 -13.44 -8.09 -8.09
CA ALA A 21 -12.33 -8.17 -7.15
C ALA A 21 -11.50 -9.45 -7.43
N PRO A 22 -10.17 -9.43 -7.18
CA PRO A 22 -9.36 -8.30 -6.71
C PRO A 22 -9.25 -7.18 -7.73
N GLY A 23 -9.03 -5.94 -7.28
CA GLY A 23 -8.96 -4.75 -8.12
C GLY A 23 -7.76 -3.84 -7.80
N GLY A 24 -7.94 -2.54 -8.09
CA GLY A 24 -6.88 -1.53 -7.95
C GLY A 24 -6.37 -1.37 -6.51
N GLY A 25 -7.21 -1.56 -5.49
CA GLY A 25 -6.80 -1.48 -4.09
C GLY A 25 -5.86 -2.63 -3.71
N SER A 26 -6.22 -3.86 -4.08
CA SER A 26 -5.38 -5.05 -3.89
C SER A 26 -4.05 -4.92 -4.66
N ALA A 27 -4.07 -4.40 -5.90
CA ALA A 27 -2.86 -4.12 -6.69
C ALA A 27 -1.96 -3.07 -6.02
N ALA A 28 -2.55 -2.01 -5.44
CA ALA A 28 -1.83 -0.98 -4.70
C ALA A 28 -1.15 -1.55 -3.45
N ALA A 29 -1.85 -2.42 -2.70
CA ALA A 29 -1.29 -3.09 -1.53
C ALA A 29 -0.11 -4.01 -1.91
N LEU A 30 -0.25 -4.78 -3.01
CA LEU A 30 0.84 -5.61 -3.54
C LEU A 30 2.05 -4.77 -3.95
N ALA A 31 1.84 -3.63 -4.63
CA ALA A 31 2.93 -2.73 -4.99
C ALA A 31 3.69 -2.25 -3.75
N GLY A 32 2.98 -1.85 -2.69
CA GLY A 32 3.58 -1.51 -1.39
C GLY A 32 4.36 -2.68 -0.78
N ALA A 33 3.81 -3.91 -0.82
CA ALA A 33 4.46 -5.12 -0.31
C ALA A 33 5.76 -5.44 -1.05
N VAL A 34 5.80 -5.25 -2.38
CA VAL A 34 7.02 -5.38 -3.19
C VAL A 34 8.06 -4.36 -2.74
N GLY A 35 7.64 -3.09 -2.53
CA GLY A 35 8.54 -2.04 -2.02
C GLY A 35 9.13 -2.39 -0.66
N ALA A 36 8.31 -2.89 0.27
CA ALA A 36 8.78 -3.35 1.58
C ALA A 36 9.73 -4.55 1.45
N ALA A 37 9.44 -5.51 0.56
CA ALA A 37 10.32 -6.66 0.31
C ALA A 37 11.71 -6.23 -0.18
N LEU A 38 11.77 -5.29 -1.14
CA LEU A 38 13.03 -4.73 -1.64
C LEU A 38 13.77 -3.95 -0.55
N THR A 39 13.06 -3.24 0.33
CA THR A 39 13.67 -2.57 1.49
C THR A 39 14.34 -3.59 2.43
N ALA A 40 13.68 -4.72 2.70
CA ALA A 40 14.25 -5.81 3.49
C ALA A 40 15.49 -6.41 2.80
N MET A 41 15.43 -6.63 1.48
CA MET A 41 16.55 -7.14 0.68
C MET A 41 17.76 -6.20 0.74
N VAL A 42 17.59 -4.91 0.50
CA VAL A 42 18.68 -3.91 0.54
C VAL A 42 19.33 -3.86 1.92
N SER A 43 18.51 -3.91 2.97
CA SER A 43 19.00 -3.98 4.35
C SER A 43 19.81 -5.26 4.58
N GLY A 44 19.29 -6.42 4.17
CA GLY A 44 19.96 -7.71 4.27
C GLY A 44 21.30 -7.76 3.51
N LEU A 45 21.37 -7.18 2.30
CA LEU A 45 22.60 -7.10 1.52
C LEU A 45 23.67 -6.17 2.13
N THR A 46 23.31 -5.38 3.13
CA THR A 46 24.21 -4.51 3.89
C THR A 46 24.83 -5.24 5.08
N LEU A 47 24.14 -6.25 5.62
CA LEU A 47 24.58 -7.03 6.77
C LEU A 47 25.84 -7.86 6.48
N GLY A 48 26.67 -8.02 7.51
CA GLY A 48 27.92 -8.82 7.46
C GLY A 48 29.03 -8.22 6.61
N ARG A 49 28.85 -7.02 6.03
CA ARG A 49 29.87 -6.38 5.20
C ARG A 49 30.72 -5.42 6.03
N LYS A 50 32.04 -5.63 6.07
CA LYS A 50 33.00 -4.81 6.82
C LYS A 50 32.89 -3.31 6.49
N LYS A 51 32.64 -2.96 5.23
CA LYS A 51 32.46 -1.55 4.80
C LYS A 51 31.30 -0.85 5.52
N TYR A 52 30.30 -1.61 6.00
CA TYR A 52 29.06 -1.11 6.62
C TYR A 52 28.97 -1.48 8.10
N GLU A 53 30.11 -1.71 8.77
CA GLU A 53 30.18 -2.15 10.18
C GLU A 53 29.44 -1.18 11.12
N ALA A 54 29.59 0.13 10.89
CA ALA A 54 28.96 1.17 11.70
C ALA A 54 27.41 1.21 11.62
N VAL A 55 26.82 0.56 10.63
CA VAL A 55 25.35 0.60 10.40
C VAL A 55 24.68 -0.77 10.50
N GLN A 56 25.37 -1.79 11.04
CA GLN A 56 24.84 -3.15 11.14
C GLN A 56 23.55 -3.23 11.95
N GLU A 57 23.50 -2.56 13.09
CA GLU A 57 22.30 -2.55 13.94
C GLU A 57 21.12 -1.85 13.26
N LEU A 58 21.37 -0.75 12.54
CA LEU A 58 20.36 -0.05 11.75
C LEU A 58 19.83 -0.97 10.64
N ALA A 59 20.71 -1.64 9.89
CA ALA A 59 20.34 -2.53 8.81
C ALA A 59 19.51 -3.73 9.30
N LEU A 60 19.87 -4.31 10.45
CA LEU A 60 19.13 -5.42 11.05
C LEU A 60 17.72 -4.99 11.48
N ARG A 61 17.60 -3.86 12.15
CA ARG A 61 16.29 -3.32 12.53
C ARG A 61 15.44 -2.99 11.31
N ALA A 62 16.04 -2.37 10.31
CA ALA A 62 15.35 -2.00 9.09
C ALA A 62 14.84 -3.23 8.32
N GLN A 63 15.62 -4.30 8.25
CA GLN A 63 15.18 -5.56 7.64
C GLN A 63 13.95 -6.13 8.35
N ALA A 64 13.97 -6.18 9.68
CA ALA A 64 12.85 -6.69 10.47
C ALA A 64 11.58 -5.81 10.32
N GLN A 65 11.74 -4.48 10.32
CA GLN A 65 10.63 -3.55 10.12
C GLN A 65 10.03 -3.68 8.71
N ALA A 66 10.87 -3.76 7.69
CA ALA A 66 10.44 -3.94 6.31
C ALA A 66 9.68 -5.26 6.10
N ASP A 67 10.14 -6.35 6.74
CA ASP A 67 9.44 -7.64 6.71
C ASP A 67 8.06 -7.57 7.40
N ALA A 68 7.96 -6.85 8.51
CA ALA A 68 6.69 -6.62 9.18
C ALA A 68 5.73 -5.79 8.31
N LEU A 69 6.22 -4.73 7.65
CA LEU A 69 5.45 -3.92 6.72
C LEU A 69 4.93 -4.76 5.54
N ARG A 70 5.79 -5.59 4.94
CA ARG A 70 5.42 -6.50 3.85
C ARG A 70 4.25 -7.40 4.25
N LYS A 71 4.31 -8.02 5.41
CA LYS A 71 3.24 -8.90 5.92
C LYS A 71 1.92 -8.15 6.13
N ARG A 72 1.99 -6.94 6.71
CA ARG A 72 0.81 -6.08 6.92
C ARG A 72 0.19 -5.62 5.61
N LEU A 73 0.99 -5.31 4.59
CA LEU A 73 0.53 -4.93 3.26
C LEU A 73 -0.15 -6.08 2.53
N LEU A 74 0.37 -7.31 2.63
CA LEU A 74 -0.29 -8.49 2.10
C LEU A 74 -1.63 -8.76 2.81
N ALA A 75 -1.69 -8.59 4.14
CA ALA A 75 -2.95 -8.69 4.86
C ALA A 75 -3.96 -7.61 4.45
N ALA A 76 -3.51 -6.38 4.19
CA ALA A 76 -4.36 -5.30 3.69
C ALA A 76 -4.89 -5.59 2.27
N MET A 77 -4.13 -6.28 1.43
CA MET A 77 -4.57 -6.76 0.10
C MET A 77 -5.77 -7.70 0.21
N GLU A 78 -5.73 -8.67 1.12
CA GLU A 78 -6.85 -9.59 1.38
C GLU A 78 -8.08 -8.83 1.92
N GLN A 79 -7.85 -7.91 2.86
CA GLN A 79 -8.92 -7.14 3.49
C GLN A 79 -9.63 -6.21 2.49
N ASP A 80 -8.91 -5.63 1.54
CA ASP A 80 -9.48 -4.82 0.45
C ASP A 80 -10.51 -5.62 -0.35
N THR A 81 -10.13 -6.81 -0.81
CA THR A 81 -11.04 -7.71 -1.54
C THR A 81 -12.25 -8.12 -0.69
N GLN A 82 -12.04 -8.48 0.59
CA GLN A 82 -13.12 -8.92 1.46
C GLN A 82 -14.14 -7.81 1.73
N THR A 83 -13.70 -6.59 2.02
CA THR A 83 -14.60 -5.46 2.25
C THR A 83 -15.34 -5.05 0.97
N PHE A 84 -14.68 -5.13 -0.19
CA PHE A 84 -15.32 -4.87 -1.47
C PHE A 84 -16.45 -5.87 -1.76
N LEU A 85 -16.26 -7.16 -1.49
CA LEU A 85 -17.32 -8.18 -1.66
C LEU A 85 -18.54 -7.90 -0.77
N GLN A 86 -18.33 -7.36 0.43
CA GLN A 86 -19.44 -6.97 1.32
C GLN A 86 -20.24 -5.79 0.74
N VAL A 87 -19.58 -4.75 0.23
CA VAL A 87 -20.31 -3.63 -0.38
C VAL A 87 -20.98 -4.04 -1.69
N SER A 88 -20.37 -4.92 -2.46
CA SER A 88 -20.96 -5.50 -3.67
C SER A 88 -22.26 -6.25 -3.35
N ALA A 89 -22.28 -7.05 -2.28
CA ALA A 89 -23.50 -7.71 -1.79
C ALA A 89 -24.58 -6.69 -1.37
N ALA A 90 -24.20 -5.58 -0.72
CA ALA A 90 -25.14 -4.52 -0.35
C ALA A 90 -25.76 -3.86 -1.61
N TYR A 91 -25.01 -3.66 -2.67
CA TYR A 91 -25.54 -3.15 -3.94
C TYR A 91 -26.53 -4.11 -4.62
N ALA A 92 -26.43 -5.41 -4.39
CA ALA A 92 -27.33 -6.42 -4.90
C ALA A 92 -28.63 -6.59 -4.10
N MET A 93 -28.76 -5.95 -2.93
CA MET A 93 -29.96 -6.04 -2.08
C MET A 93 -31.22 -5.54 -2.80
N PRO A 94 -32.43 -6.09 -2.44
CA PRO A 94 -33.73 -5.64 -2.94
C PRO A 94 -33.95 -4.14 -2.73
N LYS A 95 -34.74 -3.52 -3.62
CA LYS A 95 -35.04 -2.07 -3.62
C LYS A 95 -36.46 -1.74 -4.08
N GLN A 96 -37.41 -2.65 -3.86
CA GLN A 96 -38.77 -2.48 -4.34
C GLN A 96 -39.62 -1.67 -3.34
N THR A 97 -39.54 -2.00 -2.04
CA THR A 97 -40.31 -1.30 -0.99
C THR A 97 -39.49 -0.14 -0.36
N PRO A 98 -40.14 0.78 0.34
CA PRO A 98 -39.43 1.83 1.13
C PRO A 98 -38.46 1.24 2.15
N GLU A 99 -38.87 0.16 2.85
CA GLU A 99 -38.07 -0.52 3.87
C GLU A 99 -36.82 -1.17 3.25
N GLU A 100 -36.97 -1.84 2.11
CA GLU A 100 -35.84 -2.41 1.35
C GLU A 100 -34.87 -1.34 0.89
N LYS A 101 -35.38 -0.21 0.36
CA LYS A 101 -34.53 0.92 -0.05
C LYS A 101 -33.73 1.47 1.12
N GLN A 102 -34.37 1.63 2.29
CA GLN A 102 -33.71 2.12 3.48
C GLN A 102 -32.63 1.14 3.98
N ALA A 103 -32.97 -0.15 4.08
CA ALA A 103 -32.04 -1.20 4.50
C ALA A 103 -30.81 -1.26 3.55
N ARG A 104 -31.06 -1.26 2.23
CA ARG A 104 -30.02 -1.25 1.21
C ARG A 104 -29.13 -0.01 1.31
N SER A 105 -29.72 1.19 1.45
CA SER A 105 -28.96 2.44 1.58
C SER A 105 -28.04 2.40 2.81
N SER A 106 -28.56 1.94 3.96
CA SER A 106 -27.76 1.79 5.18
C SER A 106 -26.64 0.77 5.03
N ALA A 107 -26.89 -0.36 4.36
CA ALA A 107 -25.88 -1.40 4.11
C ALA A 107 -24.78 -0.90 3.18
N ILE A 108 -25.11 -0.16 2.11
CA ILE A 108 -24.15 0.46 1.20
C ILE A 108 -23.28 1.48 1.95
N GLU A 109 -23.89 2.35 2.76
CA GLU A 109 -23.15 3.35 3.54
C GLU A 109 -22.15 2.70 4.49
N GLN A 110 -22.56 1.66 5.22
CA GLN A 110 -21.67 0.90 6.10
C GLN A 110 -20.56 0.18 5.32
N GLY A 111 -20.92 -0.45 4.21
CA GLY A 111 -19.95 -1.13 3.32
C GLY A 111 -18.90 -0.18 2.78
N LEU A 112 -19.29 1.00 2.31
CA LEU A 112 -18.34 2.01 1.77
C LEU A 112 -17.41 2.55 2.86
N LYS A 113 -17.92 2.75 4.10
CA LYS A 113 -17.06 3.11 5.23
C LYS A 113 -16.05 2.02 5.53
N ALA A 114 -16.47 0.75 5.52
CA ALA A 114 -15.57 -0.38 5.70
C ALA A 114 -14.54 -0.48 4.58
N CYS A 115 -14.94 -0.32 3.31
CA CYS A 115 -14.05 -0.32 2.14
C CYS A 115 -13.06 0.86 2.11
N THR A 116 -13.26 1.90 2.90
CA THR A 116 -12.34 3.03 3.00
C THR A 116 -11.14 2.72 3.93
N GLN A 117 -11.28 1.76 4.85
CA GLN A 117 -10.23 1.45 5.83
C GLN A 117 -8.99 0.76 5.24
N PRO A 118 -9.12 -0.32 4.43
CA PRO A 118 -7.95 -1.00 3.85
C PRO A 118 -7.06 -0.06 3.03
N PRO A 119 -7.56 0.77 2.08
CA PRO A 119 -6.69 1.68 1.33
C PRO A 119 -6.04 2.76 2.21
N LEU A 120 -6.70 3.28 3.25
CA LEU A 120 -6.04 4.16 4.22
C LEU A 120 -4.91 3.46 4.97
N ALA A 121 -5.11 2.20 5.36
CA ALA A 121 -4.06 1.39 5.98
C ALA A 121 -2.88 1.16 5.03
N VAL A 122 -3.13 0.87 3.74
CA VAL A 122 -2.08 0.75 2.72
C VAL A 122 -1.28 2.05 2.59
N MET A 123 -1.96 3.21 2.56
CA MET A 123 -1.27 4.51 2.51
C MET A 123 -0.37 4.73 3.73
N GLN A 124 -0.86 4.41 4.93
CA GLN A 124 -0.09 4.51 6.16
C GLN A 124 1.15 3.61 6.14
N LEU A 125 0.98 2.35 5.73
CA LEU A 125 2.08 1.38 5.64
C LEU A 125 3.13 1.78 4.60
N CYS A 126 2.71 2.32 3.47
CA CYS A 126 3.63 2.86 2.46
C CYS A 126 4.38 4.09 2.99
N ALA A 127 3.73 4.97 3.76
CA ALA A 127 4.38 6.11 4.40
C ALA A 127 5.46 5.66 5.41
N GLU A 128 5.14 4.67 6.26
CA GLU A 128 6.09 4.03 7.18
C GLU A 128 7.30 3.43 6.41
N GLY A 129 7.04 2.77 5.28
CA GLY A 129 8.08 2.22 4.41
C GLY A 129 8.98 3.29 3.78
N LEU A 130 8.41 4.40 3.31
CA LEU A 130 9.16 5.53 2.76
C LEU A 130 10.00 6.24 3.83
N GLU A 131 9.49 6.37 5.05
CA GLU A 131 10.26 6.90 6.18
C GLU A 131 11.44 5.99 6.55
N LEU A 132 11.21 4.68 6.54
CA LEU A 132 12.26 3.69 6.75
C LEU A 132 13.35 3.80 5.68
N LEU A 133 12.99 3.86 4.39
CA LEU A 133 13.95 4.05 3.29
C LEU A 133 14.74 5.35 3.45
N GLU A 134 14.08 6.47 3.75
CA GLU A 134 14.76 7.75 3.96
C GLU A 134 15.82 7.65 5.06
N SER A 135 15.55 6.92 6.15
CA SER A 135 16.51 6.69 7.24
C SER A 135 17.76 5.90 6.81
N LEU A 136 17.66 5.15 5.72
CA LEU A 136 18.70 4.29 5.16
C LEU A 136 19.54 4.96 4.06
N LEU A 137 19.19 6.16 3.61
CA LEU A 137 19.93 6.88 2.57
C LEU A 137 21.43 7.00 2.92
N GLY A 138 22.29 6.66 1.97
CA GLY A 138 23.74 6.66 2.12
C GLY A 138 24.31 5.60 3.09
N LYS A 139 23.48 4.74 3.68
CA LYS A 139 23.87 3.79 4.73
C LYS A 139 23.73 2.32 4.31
N THR A 140 23.38 2.06 3.07
CA THR A 140 23.17 0.71 2.55
C THR A 140 24.21 0.32 1.53
N ASN A 141 24.21 -0.96 1.15
CA ASN A 141 25.12 -1.46 0.12
C ASN A 141 24.91 -0.73 -1.21
N ALA A 142 25.91 0.02 -1.64
CA ALA A 142 25.87 0.83 -2.87
C ALA A 142 25.60 0.00 -4.15
N THR A 143 25.86 -1.32 -4.14
CA THR A 143 25.54 -2.18 -5.28
C THR A 143 24.03 -2.45 -5.42
N ALA A 144 23.24 -2.18 -4.38
CA ALA A 144 21.79 -2.33 -4.38
C ALA A 144 21.07 -0.97 -4.55
N ALA A 145 21.73 0.06 -5.08
CA ALA A 145 21.12 1.38 -5.26
C ALA A 145 19.89 1.34 -6.19
N SER A 146 19.93 0.56 -7.26
CA SER A 146 18.77 0.38 -8.15
C SER A 146 17.59 -0.29 -7.44
N ASP A 147 17.84 -1.33 -6.63
CA ASP A 147 16.80 -2.01 -5.87
C ASP A 147 16.16 -1.08 -4.83
N PHE A 148 16.97 -0.24 -4.20
CA PHE A 148 16.48 0.81 -3.30
C PHE A 148 15.57 1.81 -4.04
N GLY A 149 15.98 2.27 -5.23
CA GLY A 149 15.16 3.15 -6.07
C GLY A 149 13.82 2.52 -6.47
N VAL A 150 13.84 1.23 -6.87
CA VAL A 150 12.61 0.47 -7.19
C VAL A 150 11.74 0.27 -5.95
N ALA A 151 12.32 0.04 -4.77
CA ALA A 151 11.56 -0.03 -3.51
C ALA A 151 10.78 1.27 -3.26
N CYS A 152 11.44 2.41 -3.45
CA CYS A 152 10.84 3.73 -3.29
C CYS A 152 9.67 3.95 -4.27
N LEU A 153 9.85 3.65 -5.55
CA LEU A 153 8.82 3.77 -6.58
C LEU A 153 7.63 2.84 -6.30
N SER A 154 7.88 1.64 -5.82
CA SER A 154 6.83 0.66 -5.49
C SER A 154 5.98 1.11 -4.29
N LEU A 155 6.61 1.62 -3.23
CA LEU A 155 5.89 2.20 -2.08
C LEU A 155 5.09 3.45 -2.48
N ARG A 156 5.67 4.32 -3.31
CA ARG A 156 4.97 5.47 -3.88
C ARG A 156 3.75 5.06 -4.69
N ALA A 157 3.90 4.09 -5.59
CA ALA A 157 2.80 3.58 -6.40
C ALA A 157 1.69 2.97 -5.53
N GLY A 158 2.05 2.20 -4.50
CA GLY A 158 1.11 1.67 -3.51
C GLY A 158 0.33 2.78 -2.79
N MET A 159 1.01 3.81 -2.32
CA MET A 159 0.39 4.96 -1.64
C MET A 159 -0.58 5.72 -2.56
N GLN A 160 -0.15 6.08 -3.77
CA GLN A 160 -0.97 6.84 -4.72
C GLN A 160 -2.12 6.00 -5.27
N GLY A 161 -1.91 4.70 -5.53
CA GLY A 161 -2.95 3.77 -5.94
C GLY A 161 -4.03 3.62 -4.86
N ALA A 162 -3.63 3.45 -3.61
CA ALA A 162 -4.55 3.38 -2.48
C ALA A 162 -5.35 4.68 -2.28
N TRP A 163 -4.73 5.85 -2.52
CA TRP A 163 -5.42 7.14 -2.47
C TRP A 163 -6.60 7.21 -3.44
N LEU A 164 -6.47 6.69 -4.66
CA LEU A 164 -7.57 6.66 -5.62
C LEU A 164 -8.77 5.86 -5.07
N ASN A 165 -8.50 4.76 -4.33
CA ASN A 165 -9.55 3.96 -3.70
C ASN A 165 -10.20 4.68 -2.50
N VAL A 166 -9.44 5.44 -1.71
CA VAL A 166 -10.01 6.34 -0.69
C VAL A 166 -10.94 7.36 -1.33
N CYS A 167 -10.52 7.98 -2.43
CA CYS A 167 -11.31 9.00 -3.14
C CYS A 167 -12.62 8.44 -3.70
N ILE A 168 -12.59 7.28 -4.35
CA ILE A 168 -13.81 6.68 -4.95
C ILE A 168 -14.79 6.22 -3.87
N ASN A 169 -14.31 5.58 -2.81
CA ASN A 169 -15.14 5.08 -1.73
C ASN A 169 -15.80 6.23 -0.94
N THR A 170 -15.05 7.28 -0.64
CA THR A 170 -15.57 8.45 0.08
C THR A 170 -16.48 9.34 -0.77
N GLY A 171 -16.37 9.27 -2.11
CA GLY A 171 -17.19 10.07 -3.03
C GLY A 171 -18.67 9.69 -3.04
N SER A 172 -19.00 8.47 -2.62
CA SER A 172 -20.36 7.93 -2.60
C SER A 172 -21.00 7.89 -1.22
N LEU A 173 -20.31 8.39 -0.18
CA LEU A 173 -20.81 8.42 1.20
C LEU A 173 -21.77 9.61 1.44
N HIS A 174 -22.85 9.34 2.18
CA HIS A 174 -23.73 10.38 2.70
C HIS A 174 -23.15 11.05 3.97
N ASP A 175 -22.35 10.32 4.76
CA ASP A 175 -21.64 10.84 5.92
C ASP A 175 -20.44 11.69 5.47
N THR A 176 -20.70 12.96 5.25
CA THR A 176 -19.71 13.95 4.80
C THR A 176 -18.60 14.19 5.83
N VAL A 177 -18.88 13.99 7.12
CA VAL A 177 -17.88 14.14 8.20
C VAL A 177 -16.85 13.01 8.11
N PHE A 178 -17.30 11.76 8.01
CA PHE A 178 -16.42 10.62 7.82
C PHE A 178 -15.62 10.77 6.53
N ALA A 179 -16.28 11.11 5.40
CA ALA A 179 -15.63 11.27 4.12
C ALA A 179 -14.53 12.35 4.15
N ALA A 180 -14.81 13.51 4.76
CA ALA A 180 -13.83 14.59 4.91
C ALA A 180 -12.64 14.17 5.80
N GLY A 181 -12.91 13.49 6.92
CA GLY A 181 -11.89 12.99 7.84
C GLY A 181 -10.96 11.97 7.15
N ALA A 182 -11.51 11.01 6.41
CA ALA A 182 -10.74 10.02 5.66
C ALA A 182 -9.87 10.66 4.58
N ARG A 183 -10.41 11.61 3.82
CA ARG A 183 -9.65 12.36 2.81
C ARG A 183 -8.55 13.23 3.43
N ALA A 184 -8.82 13.91 4.53
CA ALA A 184 -7.80 14.71 5.22
C ALA A 184 -6.64 13.84 5.74
N ALA A 185 -6.96 12.65 6.29
CA ALA A 185 -5.94 11.70 6.72
C ALA A 185 -5.08 11.21 5.54
N GLY A 186 -5.69 10.82 4.43
CA GLY A 186 -4.98 10.39 3.24
C GLY A 186 -4.13 11.50 2.62
N GLN A 187 -4.65 12.73 2.53
CA GLN A 187 -3.90 13.87 2.01
C GLN A 187 -2.65 14.17 2.85
N LYS A 188 -2.77 14.13 4.17
CA LYS A 188 -1.61 14.31 5.07
C LYS A 188 -0.51 13.27 4.81
N LEU A 189 -0.87 12.02 4.52
CA LEU A 189 0.10 10.97 4.17
C LEU A 189 0.78 11.27 2.84
N LEU A 190 0.04 11.75 1.82
CA LEU A 190 0.63 12.16 0.55
C LEU A 190 1.59 13.35 0.73
N ASP A 191 1.19 14.38 1.47
CA ASP A 191 1.98 15.60 1.70
C ASP A 191 3.34 15.31 2.34
N THR A 192 3.42 14.23 3.14
CA THR A 192 4.68 13.81 3.78
C THR A 192 5.42 12.72 2.99
N GLY A 193 4.70 11.76 2.44
CA GLY A 193 5.29 10.58 1.79
C GLY A 193 5.85 10.87 0.40
N LEU A 194 5.14 11.65 -0.43
CA LEU A 194 5.61 11.92 -1.80
C LEU A 194 6.93 12.70 -1.85
N PRO A 195 7.15 13.76 -1.05
CA PRO A 195 8.45 14.41 -1.03
C PRO A 195 9.59 13.51 -0.54
N ARG A 196 9.32 12.56 0.38
CA ARG A 196 10.31 11.54 0.78
C ARG A 196 10.66 10.62 -0.39
N ALA A 197 9.64 10.14 -1.10
CA ALA A 197 9.82 9.31 -2.28
C ALA A 197 10.66 10.02 -3.35
N ASP A 198 10.37 11.29 -3.62
CA ASP A 198 11.10 12.09 -4.61
C ASP A 198 12.57 12.25 -4.22
N ARG A 199 12.88 12.54 -2.95
CA ARG A 199 14.27 12.63 -2.47
C ARG A 199 15.00 11.31 -2.58
N CYS A 200 14.42 10.23 -2.08
CA CYS A 200 15.02 8.89 -2.13
C CYS A 200 15.30 8.45 -3.57
N TYR A 201 14.36 8.66 -4.46
CA TYR A 201 14.52 8.33 -5.87
C TYR A 201 15.63 9.14 -6.53
N ALA A 202 15.66 10.46 -6.31
CA ALA A 202 16.66 11.34 -6.90
C ALA A 202 18.10 10.96 -6.48
N GLU A 203 18.31 10.64 -5.18
CA GLU A 203 19.63 10.18 -4.70
C GLU A 203 20.04 8.85 -5.32
N MET A 204 19.10 7.90 -5.45
CA MET A 204 19.40 6.61 -6.07
C MET A 204 19.66 6.74 -7.56
N LEU A 205 18.93 7.61 -8.26
CA LEU A 205 19.19 7.90 -9.68
C LEU A 205 20.59 8.48 -9.88
N ALA A 206 21.02 9.43 -9.05
CA ALA A 206 22.38 9.97 -9.08
C ALA A 206 23.43 8.87 -8.83
N ALA A 207 23.24 8.06 -7.78
CA ALA A 207 24.13 6.95 -7.45
C ALA A 207 24.23 5.86 -8.55
N CYS A 208 23.19 5.67 -9.37
CA CYS A 208 23.21 4.77 -10.51
C CYS A 208 23.89 5.39 -11.74
N SER A 209 23.89 6.72 -11.87
CA SER A 209 24.42 7.43 -13.04
C SER A 209 25.93 7.74 -12.94
N GLU A 210 26.49 7.74 -11.73
CA GLU A 210 27.92 8.01 -11.48
C GLU A 210 28.85 6.79 -11.66
N LYS A 211 28.32 5.66 -12.13
CA LYS A 211 29.07 4.43 -12.43
C LYS A 211 29.30 4.27 -13.93
#